data_3bc7419a625646e0fd5e11651540f5bf
#
_entry.id   3bc7419a625646e0fd5e11651540f5bf
#
_cell.length_a   1.000
_cell.length_b   1.000
_cell.length_c   1.000
_cell.angle_alpha   90.00
_cell.angle_beta   90.00
_cell.angle_gamma   90.00
#
_symmetry.space_group_name_H-M   'P 1'
#
loop_
_entity.id
_entity.type
_entity.pdbx_description
1 polymer ?
#
loop_
_entity_poly.entity_id
_entity_poly.type
_entity_poly.pdbx_seq_one_letter_code
_entity_poly.pdbx_strand_id
1 'polypeptide(L)'
;MGNFTSSVDTGILTFFFEGELDTICCMEIGDKVLNQMKEHKEKVVFDLKGVDYISSSFIRLCGSAASLVTSSNISLVNMNKEIKKNLTKIGLAAVLNIK
;
A
#
# COMPACT_ATOMS: atom_id res chain seq x y z
N MET A 1 2.32 -3.03 16.54
CA MET A 1 1.75 -1.85 15.87
C MET A 1 2.48 -1.60 14.57
N GLY A 2 1.75 -1.23 13.52
CA GLY A 2 2.36 -1.01 12.21
C GLY A 2 2.97 0.37 12.05
N ASN A 3 3.83 0.51 11.05
CA ASN A 3 4.51 1.76 10.75
C ASN A 3 4.91 1.78 9.28
N PHE A 4 5.40 2.92 8.80
CA PHE A 4 5.95 3.01 7.46
C PHE A 4 7.09 4.03 7.38
N THR A 5 7.95 3.81 6.39
CA THR A 5 8.91 4.81 5.93
C THR A 5 8.71 4.98 4.43
N SER A 6 9.25 6.04 3.86
CA SER A 6 9.10 6.27 2.42
C SER A 6 10.40 6.81 1.83
N SER A 7 10.58 6.56 0.54
CA SER A 7 11.69 7.13 -0.21
C SER A 7 11.27 7.39 -1.65
N VAL A 8 11.90 8.38 -2.27
CA VAL A 8 11.69 8.67 -3.70
C VAL A 8 13.00 8.40 -4.42
N ASP A 9 12.93 7.60 -5.48
CA ASP A 9 14.09 7.27 -6.29
C ASP A 9 13.66 7.12 -7.75
N THR A 10 14.29 7.86 -8.63
CA THR A 10 14.05 7.85 -10.09
C THR A 10 12.56 7.95 -10.45
N GLY A 11 11.84 8.85 -9.79
CA GLY A 11 10.42 9.06 -10.05
C GLY A 11 9.48 8.04 -9.44
N ILE A 12 10.00 7.16 -8.58
CA ILE A 12 9.19 6.13 -7.91
C ILE A 12 9.15 6.44 -6.42
N LEU A 13 7.94 6.63 -5.90
CA LEU A 13 7.71 6.79 -4.46
C LEU A 13 7.40 5.42 -3.87
N THR A 14 8.26 4.95 -2.99
CA THR A 14 8.09 3.66 -2.32
C THR A 14 7.75 3.87 -0.85
N PHE A 15 6.69 3.21 -0.40
CA PHE A 15 6.33 3.14 1.01
C PHE A 15 6.70 1.76 1.53
N PHE A 16 7.56 1.72 2.54
CA PHE A 16 7.96 0.49 3.20
C PHE A 16 7.12 0.34 4.47
N PHE A 17 6.12 -0.52 4.40
CA PHE A 17 5.26 -0.79 5.55
C PHE A 17 5.84 -1.94 6.37
N GLU A 18 5.58 -1.92 7.68
CA GLU A 18 6.00 -2.99 8.58
C GLU A 18 5.01 -3.20 9.72
N GLY A 19 5.00 -4.39 10.28
CA GLY A 19 4.18 -4.75 11.42
C GLY A 19 2.74 -5.08 11.04
N GLU A 20 1.83 -4.77 11.94
CA GLU A 20 0.41 -5.03 11.75
C GLU A 20 -0.30 -3.78 11.26
N LEU A 21 -0.82 -3.83 10.04
CA LEU A 21 -1.56 -2.73 9.45
C LEU A 21 -3.04 -2.86 9.82
N ASP A 22 -3.31 -2.74 11.11
CA ASP A 22 -4.67 -2.81 11.65
C ASP A 22 -5.43 -1.50 11.43
N THR A 23 -6.68 -1.47 11.87
CA THR A 23 -7.55 -0.31 11.66
C THR A 23 -6.98 0.95 12.31
N ILE A 24 -6.49 0.84 13.55
CA ILE A 24 -5.93 1.98 14.28
C ILE A 24 -4.69 2.51 13.57
N CYS A 25 -3.79 1.62 13.16
CA CYS A 25 -2.60 2.00 12.42
C CYS A 25 -2.97 2.74 11.12
N CYS A 26 -3.90 2.20 10.36
CA CYS A 26 -4.32 2.82 9.09
C CYS A 26 -4.98 4.18 9.30
N MET A 27 -5.69 4.38 10.40
CA MET A 27 -6.23 5.69 10.74
C MET A 27 -5.12 6.72 11.00
N GLU A 28 -4.02 6.28 11.62
CA GLU A 28 -2.91 7.16 11.93
C GLU A 28 -2.06 7.49 10.71
N ILE A 29 -1.75 6.49 9.88
CA ILE A 29 -0.80 6.66 8.78
C ILE A 29 -1.48 6.97 7.43
N GLY A 30 -2.76 6.67 7.28
CA GLY A 30 -3.45 6.77 6.00
C GLY A 30 -3.35 8.15 5.35
N ASP A 31 -3.63 9.20 6.10
CA ASP A 31 -3.56 10.57 5.59
C ASP A 31 -2.13 10.96 5.23
N LYS A 32 -1.15 10.51 6.01
CA LYS A 32 0.25 10.79 5.73
C LYS A 32 0.69 10.15 4.41
N VAL A 33 0.28 8.91 4.18
CA VAL A 33 0.57 8.20 2.93
C VAL A 33 -0.07 8.92 1.75
N LEU A 34 -1.36 9.22 1.84
CA LEU A 34 -2.09 9.87 0.75
C LEU A 34 -1.58 11.27 0.47
N ASN A 35 -1.19 12.02 1.50
CA ASN A 35 -0.63 13.36 1.31
C ASN A 35 0.72 13.32 0.58
N GLN A 36 1.59 12.36 0.91
CA GLN A 36 2.84 12.19 0.18
C GLN A 36 2.59 11.80 -1.28
N MET A 37 1.59 10.96 -1.52
CA MET A 37 1.22 10.57 -2.88
C MET A 37 0.71 11.74 -3.71
N LYS A 38 -0.02 12.67 -3.09
CA LYS A 38 -0.49 13.87 -3.79
C LYS A 38 0.65 14.75 -4.29
N GLU A 39 1.77 14.76 -3.57
CA GLU A 39 2.95 15.52 -3.96
C GLU A 39 3.76 14.81 -5.06
N HIS A 40 3.67 13.47 -5.14
CA HIS A 40 4.44 12.65 -6.07
C HIS A 40 3.48 11.75 -6.86
N LYS A 41 2.81 12.29 -7.86
CA LYS A 41 1.77 11.59 -8.63
C LYS A 41 2.30 10.71 -9.76
N GLU A 42 3.50 10.19 -9.63
CA GLU A 42 4.09 9.33 -10.64
C GLU A 42 3.82 7.86 -10.31
N LYS A 43 4.87 7.07 -10.14
CA LYS A 43 4.72 5.68 -9.76
C LYS A 43 4.86 5.50 -8.27
N VAL A 44 3.99 4.67 -7.70
CA VAL A 44 3.97 4.40 -6.27
C VAL A 44 4.11 2.89 -6.05
N VAL A 45 4.94 2.52 -5.09
CA VAL A 45 5.12 1.14 -4.69
C VAL A 45 4.84 1.01 -3.21
N PHE A 46 3.98 0.08 -2.84
CA PHE A 46 3.75 -0.33 -1.46
C PHE A 46 4.52 -1.61 -1.21
N ASP A 47 5.63 -1.52 -0.48
CA ASP A 47 6.45 -2.66 -0.13
C ASP A 47 5.97 -3.23 1.20
N LEU A 48 5.49 -4.45 1.17
CA LEU A 48 4.89 -5.12 2.33
C LEU A 48 5.79 -6.20 2.92
N LYS A 49 7.09 -6.14 2.66
CA LYS A 49 8.04 -7.16 3.13
C LYS A 49 8.00 -7.34 4.65
N GLY A 50 7.89 -6.26 5.40
CA GLY A 50 7.85 -6.30 6.86
C GLY A 50 6.46 -6.43 7.46
N VAL A 51 5.43 -6.66 6.65
CA VAL A 51 4.04 -6.67 7.11
C VAL A 51 3.59 -8.07 7.49
N ASP A 52 3.05 -8.20 8.69
CA ASP A 52 2.53 -9.47 9.23
C ASP A 52 1.03 -9.61 9.06
N TYR A 53 0.30 -8.50 8.98
CA TYR A 53 -1.15 -8.50 8.95
C TYR A 53 -1.67 -7.24 8.26
N ILE A 54 -2.74 -7.39 7.48
CA ILE A 54 -3.47 -6.26 6.91
C ILE A 54 -4.94 -6.35 7.31
N SER A 55 -5.55 -5.18 7.54
CA SER A 55 -6.97 -5.05 7.83
C SER A 55 -7.73 -4.58 6.59
N SER A 56 -9.06 -4.61 6.68
CA SER A 56 -9.91 -4.02 5.64
C SER A 56 -9.64 -2.52 5.47
N SER A 57 -9.19 -1.85 6.52
CA SER A 57 -8.82 -0.44 6.45
C SER A 57 -7.61 -0.21 5.55
N PHE A 58 -6.63 -1.13 5.58
CA PHE A 58 -5.50 -1.06 4.67
C PHE A 58 -5.92 -1.30 3.22
N ILE A 59 -6.82 -2.23 3.01
CA ILE A 59 -7.37 -2.50 1.67
C ILE A 59 -8.07 -1.25 1.13
N ARG A 60 -8.82 -0.57 1.99
CA ARG A 60 -9.47 0.69 1.64
C ARG A 60 -8.47 1.79 1.31
N LEU A 61 -7.37 1.84 2.06
CA LEU A 61 -6.27 2.77 1.77
C LEU A 61 -5.66 2.50 0.39
N CYS A 62 -5.49 1.24 0.03
CA CYS A 62 -5.01 0.86 -1.30
C CYS A 62 -5.97 1.34 -2.40
N GLY A 63 -7.28 1.23 -2.17
CA GLY A 63 -8.29 1.73 -3.10
C GLY A 63 -8.21 3.24 -3.29
N SER A 64 -8.07 3.97 -2.19
CA SER A 64 -7.90 5.43 -2.24
C SER A 64 -6.63 5.83 -2.97
N ALA A 65 -5.54 5.11 -2.71
CA ALA A 65 -4.26 5.34 -3.37
C ALA A 65 -4.36 5.11 -4.89
N ALA A 66 -5.03 4.04 -5.29
CA ALA A 66 -5.23 3.72 -6.70
C ALA A 66 -6.03 4.81 -7.42
N SER A 67 -6.96 5.45 -6.73
CA SER A 67 -7.74 6.57 -7.28
C SER A 67 -6.90 7.83 -7.50
N LEU A 68 -5.88 8.03 -6.66
CA LEU A 68 -5.03 9.22 -6.77
C LEU A 68 -4.04 9.16 -7.94
N VAL A 69 -3.47 7.99 -8.21
CA VAL A 69 -2.38 7.85 -9.19
C VAL A 69 -2.74 6.96 -10.38
N THR A 70 -3.96 6.53 -10.48
CA THR A 70 -4.47 5.49 -11.36
C THR A 70 -3.94 4.10 -10.97
N SER A 71 -4.75 3.08 -11.19
CA SER A 71 -4.41 1.72 -10.75
C SER A 71 -3.17 1.13 -11.45
N SER A 72 -2.85 1.61 -12.66
CA SER A 72 -1.68 1.14 -13.40
C SER A 72 -0.35 1.67 -12.83
N ASN A 73 -0.40 2.72 -12.01
CA ASN A 73 0.78 3.37 -11.45
C ASN A 73 1.06 3.00 -9.99
N ILE A 74 0.28 2.09 -9.43
CA ILE A 74 0.52 1.62 -8.07
C ILE A 74 0.75 0.10 -8.07
N SER A 75 1.75 -0.34 -7.32
CA SER A 75 2.09 -1.75 -7.18
C SER A 75 2.23 -2.11 -5.71
N LEU A 76 1.80 -3.32 -5.36
CA LEU A 76 2.03 -3.92 -4.05
C LEU A 76 3.02 -5.05 -4.23
N VAL A 77 4.13 -5.02 -3.48
CA VAL A 77 5.22 -5.98 -3.68
C VAL A 77 5.67 -6.58 -2.35
N ASN A 78 6.33 -7.72 -2.44
CA ASN A 78 7.01 -8.38 -1.32
C ASN A 78 6.12 -8.79 -0.15
N MET A 79 4.80 -8.89 -0.35
CA MET A 79 3.92 -9.39 0.70
C MET A 79 4.14 -10.89 0.91
N ASN A 80 3.85 -11.39 2.12
CA ASN A 80 3.91 -12.83 2.37
C ASN A 80 2.79 -13.56 1.62
N LYS A 81 2.88 -14.89 1.57
CA LYS A 81 1.94 -15.71 0.80
C LYS A 81 0.51 -15.57 1.25
N GLU A 82 0.30 -15.46 2.55
CA GLU A 82 -1.05 -15.36 3.12
C GLU A 82 -1.71 -14.05 2.74
N ILE A 83 -0.98 -12.93 2.86
CA ILE A 83 -1.48 -11.62 2.47
C ILE A 83 -1.77 -11.59 0.97
N LYS A 84 -0.86 -12.11 0.16
CA LYS A 84 -1.05 -12.18 -1.30
C LYS A 84 -2.29 -12.97 -1.66
N LYS A 85 -2.50 -14.09 -1.00
CA LYS A 85 -3.69 -14.93 -1.20
C LYS A 85 -4.98 -14.17 -0.87
N ASN A 86 -4.98 -13.44 0.26
CA ASN A 86 -6.13 -12.64 0.66
C ASN A 86 -6.44 -11.54 -0.33
N LEU A 87 -5.43 -10.80 -0.78
CA LEU A 87 -5.60 -9.73 -1.75
C LEU A 87 -6.13 -10.24 -3.09
N THR A 88 -5.63 -11.38 -3.53
CA THR A 88 -6.10 -12.02 -4.76
C THR A 88 -7.55 -12.48 -4.63
N LYS A 89 -7.89 -13.07 -3.49
CA LYS A 89 -9.22 -13.61 -3.23
C LYS A 89 -10.31 -12.54 -3.23
N ILE A 90 -10.01 -11.35 -2.74
CA ILE A 90 -10.99 -10.24 -2.73
C ILE A 90 -11.04 -9.48 -4.05
N GLY A 91 -10.26 -9.89 -5.05
CA GLY A 91 -10.28 -9.29 -6.37
C GLY A 91 -9.42 -8.07 -6.53
N LEU A 92 -8.59 -7.72 -5.55
CA LEU A 92 -7.76 -6.54 -5.62
C LEU A 92 -6.69 -6.66 -6.71
N ALA A 93 -6.27 -7.88 -7.02
CA ALA A 93 -5.30 -8.13 -8.10
C ALA A 93 -5.81 -7.68 -9.47
N ALA A 94 -7.11 -7.58 -9.67
CA ALA A 94 -7.70 -7.09 -10.91
C ALA A 94 -7.64 -5.57 -11.01
N VAL A 95 -7.45 -4.88 -9.91
CA VAL A 95 -7.45 -3.42 -9.82
C VAL A 95 -6.05 -2.86 -9.62
N LEU A 96 -5.21 -3.57 -8.86
CA LEU A 96 -3.85 -3.16 -8.53
C LEU A 96 -2.84 -4.16 -9.06
N ASN A 97 -1.62 -3.69 -9.30
CA ASN A 97 -0.51 -4.57 -9.66
C ASN A 97 0.04 -5.24 -8.41
N ILE A 98 -0.35 -6.48 -8.19
CA ILE A 98 0.12 -7.26 -7.04
C ILE A 98 1.22 -8.21 -7.52
N LYS A 99 2.39 -8.05 -7.00
CA LYS A 99 3.58 -8.82 -7.35
C LYS A 99 4.09 -9.56 -6.13
#